data_9d4d34734bebc4d8eea922631b78d078
#
_entry.id   9d4d34734bebc4d8eea922631b78d078
#
_cell.length_a   1.000
_cell.length_b   1.000
_cell.length_c   1.000
_cell.angle_alpha   90.00
_cell.angle_beta   90.00
_cell.angle_gamma   90.00
#
_symmetry.space_group_name_H-M   'P 1'
#
loop_
_entity.id
_entity.type
_entity.pdbx_description
1 polymer ?
#
loop_
_entity_poly.entity_id
_entity_poly.type
_entity_poly.pdbx_seq_one_letter_code
_entity_poly.pdbx_strand_id
1 'polypeptide(L)'
;MSSAPDLPGDLLALAREDLVAAEALDRAERVSDAPVGFHAQQAVEKALKAVIANRDQDFPFTHDLGLLMQLCQDAGLELPVDLVDADRLTPYAAAVRYGLGDPGAVATTDALKWAALAIEWAENQLHSGS
;
A
#
# COMPACT_ATOMS: atom_id res chain seq x y z
N MET A 1 19.77 25.76 -1.14
CA MET A 1 20.32 24.52 -0.63
C MET A 1 19.49 23.35 -1.12
N SER A 2 20.10 22.46 -1.87
CA SER A 2 19.37 21.29 -2.34
C SER A 2 19.41 20.20 -1.27
N SER A 3 18.29 19.61 -1.00
CA SER A 3 18.21 18.45 -0.14
C SER A 3 18.26 17.19 -0.99
N ALA A 4 18.80 16.13 -0.43
CA ALA A 4 18.74 14.83 -1.09
C ALA A 4 17.28 14.42 -1.28
N PRO A 5 16.96 13.66 -2.32
CA PRO A 5 15.61 13.12 -2.47
C PRO A 5 15.21 12.31 -1.24
N ASP A 6 13.99 12.51 -0.80
CA ASP A 6 13.41 11.76 0.32
C ASP A 6 12.47 10.70 -0.23
N LEU A 7 13.04 9.60 -0.69
CA LEU A 7 12.26 8.52 -1.29
C LEU A 7 11.23 7.93 -0.31
N PRO A 8 11.57 7.63 0.96
CA PRO A 8 10.55 7.14 1.89
C PRO A 8 9.39 8.12 2.06
N GLY A 9 9.69 9.40 2.27
CA GLY A 9 8.66 10.41 2.43
C GLY A 9 7.81 10.59 1.19
N ASP A 10 8.43 10.55 0.01
CA ASP A 10 7.72 10.68 -1.26
C ASP A 10 6.79 9.49 -1.50
N LEU A 11 7.25 8.29 -1.22
CA LEU A 11 6.44 7.08 -1.34
C LEU A 11 5.23 7.14 -0.40
N LEU A 12 5.45 7.59 0.83
CA LEU A 12 4.37 7.70 1.80
C LEU A 12 3.33 8.75 1.39
N ALA A 13 3.79 9.87 0.82
CA ALA A 13 2.89 10.89 0.30
C ALA A 13 2.03 10.33 -0.84
N LEU A 14 2.63 9.55 -1.75
CA LEU A 14 1.89 8.90 -2.83
C LEU A 14 0.91 7.86 -2.29
N ALA A 15 1.28 7.14 -1.24
CA ALA A 15 0.38 6.20 -0.60
C ALA A 15 -0.87 6.91 -0.06
N ARG A 16 -0.69 8.07 0.56
CA ARG A 16 -1.82 8.87 1.06
C ARG A 16 -2.72 9.34 -0.07
N GLU A 17 -2.15 9.73 -1.20
CA GLU A 17 -2.94 10.12 -2.37
C GLU A 17 -3.77 8.94 -2.88
N ASP A 18 -3.20 7.74 -2.90
CA ASP A 18 -3.94 6.55 -3.30
C ASP A 18 -5.09 6.24 -2.35
N LEU A 19 -4.89 6.44 -1.05
CA LEU A 19 -5.97 6.23 -0.08
C LEU A 19 -7.11 7.24 -0.32
N VAL A 20 -6.78 8.51 -0.55
CA VAL A 20 -7.78 9.52 -0.85
C VAL A 20 -8.55 9.15 -2.12
N ALA A 21 -7.85 8.68 -3.15
CA ALA A 21 -8.49 8.23 -4.39
C ALA A 21 -9.41 7.04 -4.14
N ALA A 22 -8.97 6.06 -3.36
CA ALA A 22 -9.78 4.89 -3.04
C ALA A 22 -11.05 5.29 -2.28
N GLU A 23 -10.93 6.18 -1.31
CA GLU A 23 -12.06 6.67 -0.53
C GLU A 23 -13.07 7.43 -1.41
N ALA A 24 -12.57 8.27 -2.32
CA ALA A 24 -13.42 9.02 -3.23
C ALA A 24 -14.18 8.08 -4.17
N LEU A 25 -13.49 7.08 -4.72
CA LEU A 25 -14.11 6.09 -5.61
C LEU A 25 -15.14 5.24 -4.87
N ASP A 26 -14.88 4.90 -3.62
CA ASP A 26 -15.82 4.12 -2.81
C ASP A 26 -17.14 4.88 -2.59
N ARG A 27 -17.06 6.20 -2.48
CA ARG A 27 -18.25 7.04 -2.31
C ARG A 27 -18.96 7.35 -3.63
N ALA A 28 -18.29 7.15 -4.76
CA ALA A 28 -18.85 7.50 -6.06
C ALA A 28 -19.90 6.48 -6.49
N GLU A 29 -21.03 6.97 -6.99
CA GLU A 29 -22.03 6.10 -7.58
C GLU A 29 -21.55 5.59 -8.93
N ARG A 30 -21.92 4.37 -9.27
CA ARG A 30 -21.65 3.74 -10.59
C ARG A 30 -20.19 3.42 -10.84
N VAL A 31 -19.37 3.38 -9.79
CA VAL A 31 -17.99 2.91 -9.90
C VAL A 31 -17.94 1.51 -9.32
N SER A 32 -17.34 0.59 -10.06
CA SER A 32 -17.15 -0.78 -9.56
C SER A 32 -16.12 -0.80 -8.42
N ASP A 33 -16.05 -1.91 -7.71
CA ASP A 33 -15.14 -2.06 -6.58
C ASP A 33 -13.68 -2.23 -7.02
N ALA A 34 -13.43 -2.64 -8.27
CA ALA A 34 -12.07 -2.90 -8.72
C ALA A 34 -11.14 -1.67 -8.64
N PRO A 35 -11.55 -0.46 -9.07
CA PRO A 35 -10.70 0.72 -8.90
C PRO A 35 -10.43 1.06 -7.43
N VAL A 36 -11.38 0.84 -6.53
CA VAL A 36 -11.16 1.02 -5.09
C VAL A 36 -10.07 0.07 -4.62
N GLY A 37 -10.18 -1.20 -4.98
CA GLY A 37 -9.19 -2.20 -4.64
C GLY A 37 -7.82 -1.89 -5.22
N PHE A 38 -7.76 -1.39 -6.45
CA PHE A 38 -6.50 -1.00 -7.10
C PHE A 38 -5.79 0.10 -6.30
N HIS A 39 -6.49 1.18 -5.98
CA HIS A 39 -5.86 2.28 -5.24
C HIS A 39 -5.51 1.88 -3.81
N ALA A 40 -6.31 1.03 -3.18
CA ALA A 40 -5.96 0.49 -1.86
C ALA A 40 -4.70 -0.38 -1.94
N GLN A 41 -4.58 -1.21 -2.98
CA GLN A 41 -3.39 -2.02 -3.22
C GLN A 41 -2.16 -1.11 -3.41
N GLN A 42 -2.30 -0.05 -4.20
CA GLN A 42 -1.20 0.88 -4.43
C GLN A 42 -0.79 1.60 -3.13
N ALA A 43 -1.76 1.94 -2.29
CA ALA A 43 -1.46 2.58 -1.01
C ALA A 43 -0.64 1.65 -0.11
N VAL A 44 -1.06 0.38 0.00
CA VAL A 44 -0.33 -0.60 0.82
C VAL A 44 1.07 -0.82 0.24
N GLU A 45 1.17 -1.02 -1.08
CA GLU A 45 2.46 -1.24 -1.74
C GLU A 45 3.43 -0.10 -1.46
N LYS A 46 3.00 1.14 -1.66
CA LYS A 46 3.87 2.31 -1.49
C LYS A 46 4.24 2.52 -0.03
N ALA A 47 3.32 2.24 0.90
CA ALA A 47 3.63 2.33 2.32
C ALA A 47 4.71 1.32 2.72
N LEU A 48 4.59 0.07 2.27
CA LEU A 48 5.60 -0.96 2.56
C LEU A 48 6.96 -0.59 1.94
N LYS A 49 6.96 -0.12 0.69
CA LYS A 49 8.18 0.30 0.02
C LYS A 49 8.84 1.49 0.72
N ALA A 50 8.02 2.41 1.26
CA ALA A 50 8.56 3.54 2.03
C ALA A 50 9.34 3.06 3.24
N VAL A 51 8.82 2.08 3.96
CA VAL A 51 9.50 1.53 5.14
C VAL A 51 10.79 0.82 4.75
N ILE A 52 10.77 0.02 3.68
CA ILE A 52 11.96 -0.67 3.20
C ILE A 52 13.04 0.35 2.82
N ALA A 53 12.66 1.38 2.05
CA ALA A 53 13.60 2.43 1.64
C ALA A 53 14.13 3.22 2.84
N ASN A 54 13.32 3.42 3.88
CA ASN A 54 13.72 4.13 5.09
C ASN A 54 14.82 3.39 5.85
N ARG A 55 14.96 2.09 5.62
CA ARG A 55 16.01 1.28 6.22
C ARG A 55 17.22 1.12 5.29
N ASP A 56 17.32 2.00 4.28
CA ASP A 56 18.40 2.00 3.29
C ASP A 56 18.52 0.67 2.54
N GLN A 57 17.40 0.00 2.32
CA GLN A 57 17.35 -1.24 1.56
C GLN A 57 16.62 -1.02 0.25
N ASP A 58 17.07 -1.70 -0.79
CA ASP A 58 16.40 -1.71 -2.07
C ASP A 58 15.16 -2.61 -1.99
N PHE A 59 14.16 -2.27 -2.77
CA PHE A 59 13.00 -3.14 -2.93
C PHE A 59 12.85 -3.57 -4.39
N PRO A 60 12.33 -4.78 -4.64
CA PRO A 60 12.20 -5.26 -6.01
C PRO A 60 11.07 -4.55 -6.75
N PHE A 61 11.13 -4.58 -8.08
CA PHE A 61 10.00 -4.17 -8.91
C PHE A 61 8.91 -5.22 -8.78
N THR A 62 7.99 -5.00 -7.86
CA THR A 62 6.92 -5.94 -7.60
C THR A 62 5.67 -5.22 -7.11
N HIS A 63 4.53 -5.81 -7.39
CA HIS A 63 3.24 -5.42 -6.84
C HIS A 63 2.74 -6.45 -5.82
N ASP A 64 3.57 -7.45 -5.51
CA ASP A 64 3.22 -8.53 -4.58
C ASP A 64 3.37 -8.04 -3.15
N LEU A 65 2.23 -7.79 -2.50
CA LEU A 65 2.23 -7.28 -1.13
C LEU A 65 2.78 -8.29 -0.14
N GLY A 66 2.51 -9.57 -0.37
CA GLY A 66 3.04 -10.63 0.50
C GLY A 66 4.55 -10.64 0.51
N LEU A 67 5.17 -10.47 -0.66
CA LEU A 67 6.63 -10.39 -0.75
C LEU A 67 7.17 -9.16 -0.02
N LEU A 68 6.53 -8.01 -0.21
CA LEU A 68 6.98 -6.79 0.47
C LEU A 68 6.84 -6.90 1.99
N MET A 69 5.76 -7.52 2.47
CA MET A 69 5.59 -7.77 3.90
C MET A 69 6.68 -8.70 4.42
N GLN A 70 7.03 -9.74 3.65
CA GLN A 70 8.10 -10.66 4.04
C GLN A 70 9.44 -9.93 4.14
N LEU A 71 9.72 -9.02 3.22
CA LEU A 71 10.96 -8.23 3.28
C LEU A 71 11.02 -7.37 4.54
N CYS A 72 9.88 -6.78 4.94
CA CYS A 72 9.82 -6.03 6.19
C CYS A 72 10.10 -6.93 7.39
N GLN A 73 9.51 -8.12 7.42
CA GLN A 73 9.73 -9.08 8.51
C GLN A 73 11.17 -9.55 8.55
N ASP A 74 11.77 -9.81 7.38
CA ASP A 74 13.18 -10.22 7.30
C ASP A 74 14.11 -9.13 7.82
N ALA A 75 13.70 -7.87 7.73
CA ALA A 75 14.44 -6.73 8.28
C ALA A 75 14.20 -6.54 9.78
N GLY A 76 13.46 -7.44 10.41
CA GLY A 76 13.22 -7.41 11.85
C GLY A 76 12.04 -6.54 12.26
N LEU A 77 11.22 -6.13 11.31
CA LEU A 77 10.06 -5.28 11.62
C LEU A 77 8.84 -6.14 11.92
N GLU A 78 8.03 -5.65 12.84
CA GLU A 78 6.80 -6.31 13.23
C GLU A 78 5.62 -5.63 12.54
N LEU A 79 4.91 -6.39 11.71
CA LEU A 79 3.73 -5.89 11.02
C LEU A 79 2.51 -5.99 11.92
N PRO A 80 1.56 -5.04 11.81
CA PRO A 80 0.28 -5.19 12.51
C PRO A 80 -0.41 -6.49 12.09
N VAL A 81 -0.97 -7.20 13.04
CA VAL A 81 -1.65 -8.47 12.79
C VAL A 81 -2.76 -8.31 11.75
N ASP A 82 -3.51 -7.22 11.85
CA ASP A 82 -4.64 -6.96 10.95
C ASP A 82 -4.19 -6.63 9.52
N LEU A 83 -2.91 -6.34 9.30
CA LEU A 83 -2.40 -6.00 7.98
C LEU A 83 -2.02 -7.24 7.16
N VAL A 84 -1.82 -8.38 7.81
CA VAL A 84 -1.31 -9.57 7.12
C VAL A 84 -2.22 -10.00 5.96
N ASP A 85 -3.53 -9.87 6.12
CA ASP A 85 -4.48 -10.27 5.08
C ASP A 85 -4.54 -9.29 3.90
N ALA A 86 -3.85 -8.15 3.98
CA ALA A 86 -3.82 -7.18 2.89
C ALA A 86 -3.19 -7.72 1.61
N ASP A 87 -2.45 -8.84 1.69
CA ASP A 87 -1.91 -9.50 0.50
C ASP A 87 -3.00 -9.93 -0.47
N ARG A 88 -4.24 -10.06 0.01
CA ARG A 88 -5.39 -10.35 -0.84
C ARG A 88 -5.68 -9.24 -1.85
N LEU A 89 -5.11 -8.06 -1.65
CA LEU A 89 -5.22 -6.96 -2.61
C LEU A 89 -4.28 -7.12 -3.81
N THR A 90 -3.27 -7.98 -3.72
CA THR A 90 -2.25 -8.11 -4.77
C THR A 90 -2.84 -8.25 -6.18
N PRO A 91 -3.87 -9.10 -6.42
CA PRO A 91 -4.41 -9.23 -7.78
C PRO A 91 -5.01 -7.95 -8.36
N TYR A 92 -5.39 -7.00 -7.51
CA TYR A 92 -6.00 -5.76 -7.97
C TYR A 92 -5.00 -4.88 -8.76
N ALA A 93 -3.71 -5.06 -8.53
CA ALA A 93 -2.69 -4.31 -9.27
C ALA A 93 -2.77 -4.55 -10.78
N ALA A 94 -3.11 -5.76 -11.20
CA ALA A 94 -3.22 -6.12 -12.61
C ALA A 94 -4.65 -6.00 -13.15
N ALA A 95 -5.63 -6.19 -12.32
CA ALA A 95 -7.03 -6.30 -12.74
C ALA A 95 -7.52 -5.04 -13.48
N VAL A 96 -7.23 -3.86 -12.93
CA VAL A 96 -7.65 -2.60 -13.55
C VAL A 96 -6.89 -2.35 -14.84
N ARG A 97 -5.58 -2.64 -14.85
CA ARG A 97 -4.72 -2.42 -16.02
C ARG A 97 -5.17 -3.22 -17.23
N TYR A 98 -5.61 -4.44 -17.03
CA TYR A 98 -5.95 -5.35 -18.12
C TYR A 98 -7.46 -5.47 -18.35
N GLY A 99 -8.26 -4.67 -17.67
CA GLY A 99 -9.71 -4.72 -17.83
C GLY A 99 -10.35 -5.99 -17.31
N LEU A 100 -9.67 -6.68 -16.40
CA LEU A 100 -10.21 -7.86 -15.77
C LEU A 100 -11.29 -7.46 -14.76
N GLY A 101 -12.27 -8.30 -14.55
CA GLY A 101 -13.29 -8.05 -13.55
C GLY A 101 -12.73 -8.08 -12.13
N ASP A 102 -13.62 -8.01 -11.15
CA ASP A 102 -13.23 -8.04 -9.74
C ASP A 102 -12.41 -9.31 -9.45
N PRO A 103 -11.12 -9.17 -9.08
CA PRO A 103 -10.21 -10.31 -8.98
C PRO A 103 -10.37 -11.13 -7.71
N GLY A 104 -11.22 -10.76 -6.78
CA GLY A 104 -11.22 -11.53 -5.56
C GLY A 104 -12.24 -11.14 -4.52
N ALA A 105 -13.21 -10.36 -4.90
CA ALA A 105 -14.31 -10.02 -4.01
C ALA A 105 -13.86 -9.54 -2.62
N VAL A 106 -12.77 -8.76 -2.57
CA VAL A 106 -12.38 -8.10 -1.33
C VAL A 106 -13.37 -6.96 -1.07
N ALA A 107 -13.96 -6.96 0.12
CA ALA A 107 -14.87 -5.88 0.50
C ALA A 107 -14.12 -4.55 0.53
N THR A 108 -14.75 -3.50 0.00
CA THR A 108 -14.11 -2.17 -0.05
C THR A 108 -13.78 -1.66 1.36
N THR A 109 -14.62 -2.00 2.36
CA THR A 109 -14.34 -1.63 3.74
C THR A 109 -13.02 -2.22 4.24
N ASP A 110 -12.76 -3.48 3.89
CA ASP A 110 -11.50 -4.13 4.26
C ASP A 110 -10.33 -3.51 3.50
N ALA A 111 -10.50 -3.26 2.20
CA ALA A 111 -9.46 -2.65 1.39
C ALA A 111 -9.04 -1.29 1.96
N LEU A 112 -10.00 -0.44 2.28
CA LEU A 112 -9.74 0.89 2.84
C LEU A 112 -9.09 0.79 4.22
N LYS A 113 -9.54 -0.16 5.03
CA LYS A 113 -8.97 -0.38 6.35
C LYS A 113 -7.49 -0.76 6.25
N TRP A 114 -7.16 -1.69 5.37
CA TRP A 114 -5.77 -2.12 5.19
C TRP A 114 -4.89 -0.99 4.67
N ALA A 115 -5.40 -0.19 3.73
CA ALA A 115 -4.64 0.94 3.20
C ALA A 115 -4.34 1.96 4.30
N ALA A 116 -5.34 2.32 5.09
CA ALA A 116 -5.15 3.26 6.20
C ALA A 116 -4.19 2.71 7.25
N LEU A 117 -4.32 1.43 7.58
CA LEU A 117 -3.47 0.78 8.56
C LEU A 117 -2.00 0.71 8.10
N ALA A 118 -1.78 0.40 6.82
CA ALA A 118 -0.43 0.35 6.25
C ALA A 118 0.23 1.73 6.31
N ILE A 119 -0.51 2.76 5.97
CA ILE A 119 0.01 4.14 6.01
C ILE A 119 0.34 4.54 7.44
N GLU A 120 -0.54 4.28 8.38
CA GLU A 120 -0.30 4.61 9.80
C GLU A 120 0.94 3.88 10.33
N TRP A 121 1.04 2.59 10.02
CA TRP A 121 2.21 1.81 10.41
C TRP A 121 3.49 2.38 9.80
N ALA A 122 3.45 2.71 8.50
CA ALA A 122 4.61 3.27 7.81
C ALA A 122 5.01 4.63 8.40
N GLU A 123 4.03 5.48 8.70
CA GLU A 123 4.31 6.77 9.35
C GLU A 123 5.06 6.58 10.66
N ASN A 124 4.60 5.62 11.48
CA ASN A 124 5.24 5.33 12.75
C ASN A 124 6.67 4.78 12.56
N GLN A 125 6.88 3.94 11.54
CA GLN A 125 8.21 3.41 11.25
C GLN A 125 9.16 4.51 10.79
N LEU A 126 8.72 5.44 9.95
CA LEU A 126 9.55 6.53 9.48
C LEU A 126 9.91 7.49 10.61
N HIS A 127 9.00 7.74 11.53
CA HIS A 127 9.27 8.62 12.67
C HIS A 127 10.19 7.98 13.72
N SER A 128 10.09 6.68 13.93
CA SER A 128 10.88 6.01 14.94
C SER A 128 12.22 5.50 14.43
N GLY A 129 12.43 5.53 13.13
CA GLY A 129 13.62 5.01 12.48
C GLY A 129 14.79 5.99 12.40
N SER A 130 14.67 7.12 13.04
CA SER A 130 15.73 8.14 13.02
C SER A 130 16.91 7.79 13.91
#